data_be5fe74a5897c6d0dad409d3266f64e3
#
_entry.id   be5fe74a5897c6d0dad409d3266f64e3
#
_cell.length_a   1.000
_cell.length_b   1.000
_cell.length_c   1.000
_cell.angle_alpha   90.00
_cell.angle_beta   90.00
_cell.angle_gamma   90.00
#
_symmetry.space_group_name_H-M   'P 1'
#
loop_
_entity.id
_entity.type
_entity.pdbx_description
1 polymer ?
#
loop_
_entity_poly.entity_id
_entity_poly.type
_entity_poly.pdbx_seq_one_letter_code
_entity_poly.pdbx_strand_id
1 'polypeptide(L)'
;QVLPPLQGEGDVPVPEPEEGVDELVEYLPRSAVGAACTATAGAYQRKVERLLGLVVDGKQSVADCKAIKAFQTREKIKPANGYAGPVTWARAELLAARKDLDPGRRCPVKKYAVACVDLDRQLMWVRKGKKVTFGVVNIRSGRVGYATRTGWHSVYWRHKDHWSSIYNTPMPYSQFFSGGQAFHAVYGQIATPTGSRGCVNLGYGNARKLWDVLRKGDRVYIWGKRPGS
;
A
#
# COMPACT_ATOMS: atom_id res chain seq x y z
N GLN A 1 -36.24 -31.21 -22.15
CA GLN A 1 -36.24 -29.77 -22.45
C GLN A 1 -34.98 -29.17 -21.82
N VAL A 2 -34.04 -28.81 -22.67
CA VAL A 2 -32.79 -28.14 -22.26
C VAL A 2 -33.12 -26.67 -22.16
N LEU A 3 -32.92 -26.08 -20.98
CA LEU A 3 -33.05 -24.64 -20.78
C LEU A 3 -31.94 -23.92 -21.53
N PRO A 4 -32.24 -22.81 -22.23
CA PRO A 4 -31.20 -22.00 -22.88
C PRO A 4 -30.30 -21.36 -21.83
N PRO A 5 -29.00 -21.08 -22.18
CA PRO A 5 -28.09 -20.38 -21.27
C PRO A 5 -28.60 -18.95 -21.01
N LEU A 6 -28.54 -18.53 -19.77
CA LEU A 6 -28.80 -17.15 -19.35
C LEU A 6 -27.88 -16.23 -20.14
N GLN A 7 -28.46 -15.30 -20.89
CA GLN A 7 -27.74 -14.27 -21.60
C GLN A 7 -26.99 -13.39 -20.61
N GLY A 8 -25.70 -13.15 -20.88
CA GLY A 8 -24.82 -12.41 -20.00
C GLY A 8 -25.37 -11.03 -19.62
N GLU A 9 -25.35 -10.75 -18.35
CA GLU A 9 -25.46 -9.39 -17.85
C GLU A 9 -24.31 -8.60 -18.43
N GLY A 10 -24.66 -7.57 -19.19
CA GLY A 10 -23.68 -6.71 -19.84
C GLY A 10 -22.73 -6.12 -18.79
N ASP A 11 -21.44 -6.17 -19.10
CA ASP A 11 -20.39 -5.46 -18.36
C ASP A 11 -20.82 -4.00 -18.18
N VAL A 12 -21.25 -3.66 -16.97
CA VAL A 12 -21.41 -2.25 -16.58
C VAL A 12 -19.99 -1.71 -16.46
N PRO A 13 -19.57 -0.76 -17.31
CA PRO A 13 -18.24 -0.18 -17.19
C PRO A 13 -18.12 0.46 -15.80
N VAL A 14 -17.22 -0.06 -14.97
CA VAL A 14 -16.84 0.63 -13.74
C VAL A 14 -16.18 1.94 -14.17
N PRO A 15 -16.71 3.12 -13.80
CA PRO A 15 -16.11 4.36 -14.21
C PRO A 15 -14.66 4.41 -13.73
N GLU A 16 -13.73 4.68 -14.66
CA GLU A 16 -12.34 4.96 -14.27
C GLU A 16 -12.38 6.20 -13.36
N PRO A 17 -11.80 6.12 -12.15
CA PRO A 17 -11.70 7.30 -11.31
C PRO A 17 -10.83 8.32 -12.07
N GLU A 18 -11.33 9.56 -12.15
CA GLU A 18 -10.50 10.65 -12.64
C GLU A 18 -9.17 10.64 -11.87
N GLU A 19 -8.05 10.87 -12.56
CA GLU A 19 -6.73 11.00 -11.94
C GLU A 19 -6.69 12.30 -11.10
N GLY A 20 -7.54 12.37 -10.09
CA GLY A 20 -7.47 13.36 -9.03
C GLY A 20 -6.28 12.99 -8.15
N VAL A 21 -5.46 13.97 -7.85
CA VAL A 21 -4.43 13.81 -6.80
C VAL A 21 -5.22 13.51 -5.52
N ASP A 22 -5.26 12.23 -5.12
CA ASP A 22 -5.94 11.82 -3.89
C ASP A 22 -5.42 12.68 -2.75
N GLU A 23 -6.31 13.49 -2.16
CA GLU A 23 -5.98 14.30 -1.01
C GLU A 23 -5.51 13.38 0.12
N LEU A 24 -4.29 13.59 0.63
CA LEU A 24 -3.76 12.78 1.72
C LEU A 24 -4.42 13.21 3.02
N VAL A 25 -5.40 12.43 3.48
CA VAL A 25 -6.15 12.69 4.71
C VAL A 25 -5.77 11.71 5.80
N GLU A 26 -5.27 12.23 6.94
CA GLU A 26 -4.85 11.42 8.08
C GLU A 26 -6.06 10.89 8.86
N TYR A 27 -5.94 9.67 9.36
CA TYR A 27 -6.91 9.04 10.23
C TYR A 27 -6.66 9.45 11.69
N LEU A 28 -7.54 10.29 12.23
CA LEU A 28 -7.39 10.85 13.57
C LEU A 28 -8.30 10.16 14.61
N PRO A 29 -7.79 9.89 15.81
CA PRO A 29 -8.65 9.60 16.94
C PRO A 29 -9.36 10.88 17.41
N ARG A 30 -10.47 10.75 18.14
CA ARG A 30 -11.23 11.89 18.67
C ARG A 30 -10.37 12.87 19.47
N SER A 31 -9.38 12.38 20.21
CA SER A 31 -8.46 13.18 21.01
C SER A 31 -7.51 14.08 20.21
N ALA A 32 -7.36 13.82 18.90
CA ALA A 32 -6.52 14.63 18.03
C ALA A 32 -7.31 15.53 17.07
N VAL A 33 -8.65 15.39 17.03
CA VAL A 33 -9.49 16.19 16.14
C VAL A 33 -9.52 17.64 16.59
N GLY A 34 -9.31 18.56 15.65
CA GLY A 34 -9.36 20.02 15.90
C GLY A 34 -8.15 20.61 16.60
N ALA A 35 -7.20 19.80 17.05
CA ALA A 35 -5.98 20.31 17.68
C ALA A 35 -5.05 20.94 16.64
N ALA A 36 -4.57 22.16 16.90
CA ALA A 36 -3.54 22.79 16.06
C ALA A 36 -2.20 22.08 16.16
N CYS A 37 -1.89 21.50 17.33
CA CYS A 37 -0.78 20.62 17.61
C CYS A 37 -1.25 19.58 18.63
N THR A 38 -1.36 18.33 18.22
CA THR A 38 -1.89 17.29 19.11
C THR A 38 -0.86 16.85 20.14
N ALA A 39 -1.33 16.57 21.37
CA ALA A 39 -0.54 15.90 22.41
C ALA A 39 -0.67 14.37 22.34
N THR A 40 -1.52 13.87 21.44
CA THR A 40 -1.78 12.42 21.28
C THR A 40 -0.72 11.79 20.40
N ALA A 41 0.02 10.80 20.95
CA ALA A 41 0.93 9.98 20.16
C ALA A 41 0.14 9.10 19.17
N GLY A 42 0.59 9.05 17.93
CA GLY A 42 0.00 8.21 16.91
C GLY A 42 0.46 6.75 16.99
N ALA A 43 -0.29 5.86 16.36
CA ALA A 43 0.05 4.44 16.28
C ALA A 43 1.42 4.18 15.60
N TYR A 44 1.89 5.13 14.82
CA TYR A 44 3.17 5.06 14.11
C TYR A 44 4.24 6.02 14.67
N GLN A 45 4.03 6.52 15.91
CA GLN A 45 4.89 7.54 16.51
C GLN A 45 6.39 7.21 16.40
N ARG A 46 6.83 6.08 16.96
CA ARG A 46 8.25 5.66 16.91
C ARG A 46 8.81 5.53 15.49
N LYS A 47 7.96 5.11 14.54
CA LYS A 47 8.37 4.95 13.14
C LYS A 47 8.58 6.30 12.48
N VAL A 48 7.68 7.24 12.70
CA VAL A 48 7.76 8.61 12.17
C VAL A 48 8.92 9.36 12.81
N GLU A 49 9.12 9.25 14.13
CA GLU A 49 10.27 9.82 14.84
C GLU A 49 11.58 9.37 14.19
N ARG A 50 11.75 8.05 13.97
CA ARG A 50 12.96 7.51 13.32
C ARG A 50 13.16 8.05 11.90
N LEU A 51 12.11 8.11 11.10
CA LEU A 51 12.16 8.57 9.71
C LEU A 51 12.45 10.08 9.60
N LEU A 52 12.01 10.86 10.58
CA LEU A 52 12.25 12.30 10.64
C LEU A 52 13.50 12.70 11.46
N GLY A 53 14.24 11.71 12.01
CA GLY A 53 15.45 11.97 12.79
C GLY A 53 15.16 12.60 14.17
N LEU A 54 14.01 12.31 14.75
CA LEU A 54 13.61 12.76 16.09
C LEU A 54 14.06 11.78 17.17
N VAL A 55 13.92 12.16 18.44
CA VAL A 55 14.12 11.23 19.56
C VAL A 55 13.08 10.11 19.48
N VAL A 56 13.54 8.85 19.42
CA VAL A 56 12.66 7.69 19.20
C VAL A 56 12.20 7.15 20.57
N ASP A 57 11.23 7.80 21.18
CA ASP A 57 10.68 7.36 22.49
C ASP A 57 9.20 6.96 22.43
N GLY A 58 8.51 7.27 21.33
CA GLY A 58 7.09 6.95 21.12
C GLY A 58 6.15 7.87 21.90
N LYS A 59 6.65 8.98 22.42
CA LYS A 59 5.87 9.99 23.11
C LYS A 59 5.68 11.20 22.21
N GLN A 60 4.57 11.88 22.34
CA GLN A 60 4.30 13.09 21.58
C GLN A 60 4.73 14.31 22.40
N SER A 61 5.93 14.81 22.15
CA SER A 61 6.39 16.08 22.69
C SER A 61 5.93 17.27 21.84
N VAL A 62 6.10 18.49 22.36
CA VAL A 62 5.86 19.72 21.59
C VAL A 62 6.81 19.80 20.38
N ALA A 63 8.05 19.35 20.53
CA ALA A 63 9.03 19.33 19.46
C ALA A 63 8.64 18.34 18.35
N ASP A 64 8.21 17.12 18.75
CA ASP A 64 7.73 16.11 17.80
C ASP A 64 6.49 16.59 17.04
N CYS A 65 5.52 17.15 17.73
CA CYS A 65 4.35 17.71 17.09
C CYS A 65 4.73 18.77 16.04
N LYS A 66 5.60 19.72 16.36
CA LYS A 66 6.05 20.74 15.42
C LYS A 66 6.75 20.15 14.21
N ALA A 67 7.64 19.18 14.42
CA ALA A 67 8.38 18.54 13.34
C ALA A 67 7.47 17.70 12.42
N ILE A 68 6.56 16.91 13.00
CA ILE A 68 5.60 16.09 12.25
C ILE A 68 4.62 17.00 11.49
N LYS A 69 4.12 18.05 12.13
CA LYS A 69 3.25 19.04 11.48
C LYS A 69 3.95 19.72 10.30
N ALA A 70 5.21 20.11 10.43
CA ALA A 70 6.00 20.68 9.34
C ALA A 70 6.14 19.70 8.17
N PHE A 71 6.40 18.42 8.47
CA PHE A 71 6.43 17.35 7.47
C PHE A 71 5.07 17.21 6.76
N GLN A 72 3.95 17.12 7.52
CA GLN A 72 2.60 16.99 6.98
C GLN A 72 2.24 18.18 6.08
N THR A 73 2.57 19.40 6.49
CA THR A 73 2.34 20.62 5.69
C THR A 73 3.10 20.55 4.36
N ARG A 74 4.38 20.20 4.39
CA ARG A 74 5.21 20.04 3.18
C ARG A 74 4.66 18.98 2.24
N GLU A 75 4.22 17.86 2.77
CA GLU A 75 3.70 16.73 2.00
C GLU A 75 2.18 16.83 1.71
N LYS A 76 1.54 17.94 2.07
CA LYS A 76 0.11 18.21 1.86
C LYS A 76 -0.82 17.17 2.51
N ILE A 77 -0.41 16.64 3.67
CA ILE A 77 -1.24 15.73 4.48
C ILE A 77 -2.16 16.59 5.36
N LYS A 78 -3.44 16.29 5.38
CA LYS A 78 -4.46 16.99 6.15
C LYS A 78 -5.12 16.10 7.20
N PRO A 79 -5.45 16.66 8.38
CA PRO A 79 -4.95 17.93 8.89
C PRO A 79 -3.46 17.83 9.24
N ALA A 80 -2.73 18.94 9.08
CA ALA A 80 -1.35 19.04 9.54
C ALA A 80 -1.35 19.43 11.02
N ASN A 81 -1.52 18.45 11.91
CA ASN A 81 -1.65 18.65 13.35
C ASN A 81 -0.64 17.89 14.21
N GLY A 82 0.36 17.27 13.56
CA GLY A 82 1.42 16.53 14.23
C GLY A 82 1.06 15.10 14.64
N TYR A 83 -0.12 14.57 14.29
CA TYR A 83 -0.48 13.20 14.59
C TYR A 83 0.26 12.22 13.67
N ALA A 84 1.04 11.28 14.25
CA ALA A 84 1.79 10.27 13.52
C ALA A 84 0.89 9.05 13.18
N GLY A 85 -0.01 9.23 12.25
CA GLY A 85 -0.93 8.20 11.78
C GLY A 85 -0.41 7.42 10.56
N PRO A 86 -1.25 6.53 9.99
CA PRO A 86 -0.86 5.65 8.89
C PRO A 86 -0.46 6.41 7.62
N VAL A 87 -1.09 7.53 7.32
CA VAL A 87 -0.82 8.32 6.11
C VAL A 87 0.52 9.04 6.23
N THR A 88 0.77 9.68 7.35
CA THR A 88 2.03 10.34 7.67
C THR A 88 3.19 9.35 7.61
N TRP A 89 3.02 8.19 8.23
CA TRP A 89 4.03 7.13 8.17
C TRP A 89 4.28 6.61 6.76
N ALA A 90 3.22 6.25 6.02
CA ALA A 90 3.36 5.72 4.67
C ALA A 90 4.06 6.70 3.73
N ARG A 91 3.76 8.00 3.87
CA ARG A 91 4.42 9.04 3.08
C ARG A 91 5.90 9.17 3.45
N ALA A 92 6.23 9.12 4.74
CA ALA A 92 7.63 9.19 5.20
C ALA A 92 8.44 7.96 4.73
N GLU A 93 7.89 6.74 4.81
CA GLU A 93 8.52 5.51 4.28
C GLU A 93 8.75 5.58 2.77
N LEU A 94 7.77 6.07 2.01
CA LEU A 94 7.91 6.21 0.57
C LEU A 94 9.05 7.16 0.19
N LEU A 95 9.18 8.29 0.89
CA LEU A 95 10.24 9.25 0.66
C LEU A 95 11.61 8.70 1.06
N ALA A 96 11.70 7.96 2.16
CA ALA A 96 12.91 7.27 2.58
C ALA A 96 13.33 6.22 1.53
N ALA A 97 12.39 5.42 1.03
CA ALA A 97 12.63 4.40 0.03
C ALA A 97 13.07 4.97 -1.34
N ARG A 98 12.69 6.20 -1.66
CA ARG A 98 13.20 6.88 -2.87
C ARG A 98 14.68 7.25 -2.77
N LYS A 99 15.22 7.41 -1.55
CA LYS A 99 16.63 7.67 -1.30
C LYS A 99 17.44 6.38 -1.21
N ASP A 100 16.90 5.38 -0.51
CA ASP A 100 17.45 4.03 -0.39
C ASP A 100 16.31 3.00 -0.47
N LEU A 101 16.21 2.38 -1.63
CA LEU A 101 15.08 1.52 -1.99
C LEU A 101 15.04 0.25 -1.13
N ASP A 102 16.19 -0.36 -0.89
CA ASP A 102 16.30 -1.69 -0.26
C ASP A 102 17.51 -1.72 0.69
N PRO A 103 17.45 -0.98 1.82
CA PRO A 103 18.57 -0.86 2.75
C PRO A 103 19.03 -2.20 3.33
N GLY A 104 18.12 -3.16 3.47
CA GLY A 104 18.42 -4.52 3.91
C GLY A 104 18.84 -5.48 2.80
N ARG A 105 18.87 -5.04 1.55
CA ARG A 105 19.17 -5.86 0.35
C ARG A 105 18.38 -7.17 0.30
N ARG A 106 17.11 -7.11 0.70
CA ARG A 106 16.23 -8.29 0.82
C ARG A 106 15.57 -8.67 -0.50
N CYS A 107 15.41 -7.73 -1.42
CA CYS A 107 14.84 -7.97 -2.74
C CYS A 107 15.86 -8.72 -3.63
N PRO A 108 15.59 -9.96 -4.05
CA PRO A 108 16.54 -10.77 -4.81
C PRO A 108 16.86 -10.15 -6.17
N VAL A 109 18.16 -10.12 -6.52
CA VAL A 109 18.64 -9.67 -7.83
C VAL A 109 18.70 -10.86 -8.77
N LYS A 110 17.78 -10.93 -9.75
CA LYS A 110 17.63 -12.02 -10.71
C LYS A 110 17.64 -11.51 -12.14
N LYS A 111 18.02 -12.35 -13.11
CA LYS A 111 18.00 -12.02 -14.55
C LYS A 111 16.55 -11.81 -15.09
N TYR A 112 15.56 -12.28 -14.38
CA TYR A 112 14.13 -12.15 -14.68
C TYR A 112 13.47 -11.11 -13.75
N ALA A 113 12.22 -10.73 -14.06
CA ALA A 113 11.46 -9.78 -13.26
C ALA A 113 11.07 -10.38 -11.89
N VAL A 114 11.27 -9.59 -10.83
CA VAL A 114 10.84 -9.91 -9.47
C VAL A 114 10.05 -8.72 -8.92
N ALA A 115 8.80 -8.95 -8.59
CA ALA A 115 8.00 -8.04 -7.78
C ALA A 115 8.40 -8.22 -6.31
N CYS A 116 9.01 -7.22 -5.73
CA CYS A 116 9.47 -7.20 -4.35
C CYS A 116 8.46 -6.49 -3.47
N VAL A 117 8.00 -7.17 -2.43
CA VAL A 117 6.97 -6.67 -1.51
C VAL A 117 7.51 -6.68 -0.08
N ASP A 118 7.69 -5.48 0.45
CA ASP A 118 8.14 -5.23 1.82
C ASP A 118 6.95 -4.95 2.72
N LEU A 119 6.53 -5.96 3.48
CA LEU A 119 5.38 -5.83 4.39
C LEU A 119 5.70 -4.97 5.61
N ASP A 120 6.96 -4.91 6.05
CA ASP A 120 7.38 -4.11 7.20
C ASP A 120 7.20 -2.61 6.94
N ARG A 121 7.50 -2.18 5.70
CA ARG A 121 7.39 -0.79 5.26
C ARG A 121 6.13 -0.49 4.43
N GLN A 122 5.32 -1.52 4.11
CA GLN A 122 4.14 -1.41 3.24
C GLN A 122 4.49 -0.78 1.88
N LEU A 123 5.54 -1.31 1.24
CA LEU A 123 6.07 -0.87 -0.03
C LEU A 123 6.22 -2.02 -1.02
N MET A 124 6.13 -1.72 -2.32
CA MET A 124 6.54 -2.65 -3.35
C MET A 124 7.21 -1.95 -4.52
N TRP A 125 8.01 -2.70 -5.28
CA TRP A 125 8.63 -2.31 -6.55
C TRP A 125 8.87 -3.54 -7.40
N VAL A 126 9.23 -3.35 -8.65
CA VAL A 126 9.65 -4.45 -9.53
C VAL A 126 11.05 -4.16 -10.06
N ARG A 127 11.89 -5.19 -10.07
CA ARG A 127 13.23 -5.12 -10.66
C ARG A 127 13.50 -6.28 -11.60
N LYS A 128 14.39 -6.05 -12.55
CA LYS A 128 15.03 -7.09 -13.38
C LYS A 128 16.53 -6.85 -13.37
N GLY A 129 17.28 -7.76 -12.78
CA GLY A 129 18.68 -7.49 -12.48
C GLY A 129 18.81 -6.32 -11.51
N LYS A 130 19.70 -5.38 -11.83
CA LYS A 130 19.88 -4.13 -11.07
C LYS A 130 18.89 -3.02 -11.44
N LYS A 131 18.15 -3.18 -12.56
CA LYS A 131 17.23 -2.16 -13.05
C LYS A 131 15.88 -2.26 -12.34
N VAL A 132 15.39 -1.15 -11.79
CA VAL A 132 14.01 -1.00 -11.31
C VAL A 132 13.13 -0.71 -12.51
N THR A 133 12.15 -1.59 -12.78
CA THR A 133 11.23 -1.50 -13.91
C THR A 133 9.86 -0.95 -13.53
N PHE A 134 9.52 -1.03 -12.23
CA PHE A 134 8.38 -0.36 -11.63
C PHE A 134 8.86 0.28 -10.32
N GLY A 135 8.71 1.58 -10.22
CA GLY A 135 9.19 2.37 -9.09
C GLY A 135 8.47 2.04 -7.78
N VAL A 136 9.08 2.39 -6.66
CA VAL A 136 8.52 2.11 -5.34
C VAL A 136 7.20 2.85 -5.11
N VAL A 137 6.22 2.11 -4.60
CA VAL A 137 4.89 2.61 -4.25
C VAL A 137 4.43 2.08 -2.90
N ASN A 138 3.54 2.83 -2.23
CA ASN A 138 2.85 2.34 -1.06
C ASN A 138 1.87 1.23 -1.43
N ILE A 139 1.71 0.27 -0.52
CA ILE A 139 0.73 -0.81 -0.61
C ILE A 139 -0.10 -0.91 0.67
N ARG A 140 -1.18 -1.69 0.59
CA ARG A 140 -1.95 -2.14 1.74
C ARG A 140 -2.04 -3.65 1.72
N SER A 141 -1.32 -4.32 2.62
CA SER A 141 -1.30 -5.77 2.75
C SER A 141 -2.29 -6.29 3.78
N GLY A 142 -2.32 -7.61 3.95
CA GLY A 142 -3.25 -8.30 4.83
C GLY A 142 -3.19 -7.89 6.30
N ARG A 143 -4.37 -7.77 6.94
CA ARG A 143 -4.53 -7.50 8.38
C ARG A 143 -4.33 -8.76 9.23
N VAL A 144 -4.40 -8.62 10.54
CA VAL A 144 -4.44 -9.74 11.51
C VAL A 144 -5.48 -10.79 11.09
N GLY A 145 -5.10 -12.06 11.12
CA GLY A 145 -5.93 -13.19 10.69
C GLY A 145 -6.04 -13.39 9.18
N TYR A 146 -5.54 -12.43 8.39
CA TYR A 146 -5.57 -12.44 6.92
C TYR A 146 -4.21 -12.02 6.34
N ALA A 147 -3.12 -12.51 6.90
CA ALA A 147 -1.78 -12.12 6.49
C ALA A 147 -1.52 -12.39 5.00
N THR A 148 -0.84 -11.47 4.35
CA THR A 148 -0.25 -11.71 3.03
C THR A 148 0.86 -12.76 3.18
N ARG A 149 0.82 -13.82 2.36
CA ARG A 149 1.77 -14.93 2.44
C ARG A 149 3.15 -14.50 1.98
N THR A 150 4.14 -14.74 2.82
CA THR A 150 5.55 -14.44 2.54
C THR A 150 6.23 -15.53 1.71
N GLY A 151 7.44 -15.25 1.24
CA GLY A 151 8.26 -16.15 0.45
C GLY A 151 8.14 -15.91 -1.04
N TRP A 152 8.52 -16.93 -1.81
CA TRP A 152 8.48 -16.91 -3.27
C TRP A 152 7.13 -17.35 -3.82
N HIS A 153 6.62 -16.56 -4.76
CA HIS A 153 5.40 -16.83 -5.52
C HIS A 153 5.63 -16.53 -7.01
N SER A 154 4.60 -16.75 -7.81
CA SER A 154 4.57 -16.36 -9.22
C SER A 154 3.19 -15.85 -9.58
N VAL A 155 3.11 -14.87 -10.48
CA VAL A 155 1.83 -14.45 -11.05
C VAL A 155 1.30 -15.62 -11.89
N TYR A 156 0.27 -16.30 -11.43
CA TYR A 156 -0.28 -17.47 -12.12
C TYR A 156 -1.55 -17.17 -12.93
N TRP A 157 -2.27 -16.13 -12.56
CA TRP A 157 -3.49 -15.70 -13.25
C TRP A 157 -3.62 -14.18 -13.21
N ARG A 158 -4.17 -13.62 -14.29
CA ARG A 158 -4.40 -12.18 -14.44
C ARG A 158 -5.80 -11.95 -14.98
N HIS A 159 -6.54 -11.00 -14.40
CA HIS A 159 -7.87 -10.60 -14.85
C HIS A 159 -8.04 -9.08 -14.66
N LYS A 160 -8.19 -8.34 -15.78
CA LYS A 160 -8.16 -6.87 -15.74
C LYS A 160 -9.35 -6.29 -14.97
N ASP A 161 -10.54 -6.81 -15.23
CA ASP A 161 -11.80 -6.31 -14.68
C ASP A 161 -12.42 -7.35 -13.72
N HIS A 162 -11.59 -7.86 -12.80
CA HIS A 162 -11.99 -8.92 -11.88
C HIS A 162 -13.00 -8.42 -10.85
N TRP A 163 -14.04 -9.21 -10.64
CA TRP A 163 -15.01 -9.05 -9.56
C TRP A 163 -14.89 -10.19 -8.56
N SER A 164 -14.72 -9.87 -7.29
CA SER A 164 -14.68 -10.88 -6.23
C SER A 164 -16.11 -11.29 -5.85
N SER A 165 -16.51 -12.51 -6.20
CA SER A 165 -17.80 -13.07 -5.76
C SER A 165 -17.85 -13.30 -4.24
N ILE A 166 -16.69 -13.56 -3.60
CA ILE A 166 -16.59 -13.79 -2.15
C ILE A 166 -16.87 -12.51 -1.37
N TYR A 167 -16.37 -11.37 -1.85
CA TYR A 167 -16.42 -10.09 -1.14
C TYR A 167 -17.38 -9.08 -1.78
N ASN A 168 -17.99 -9.46 -2.91
CA ASN A 168 -18.89 -8.64 -3.69
C ASN A 168 -18.30 -7.23 -3.96
N THR A 169 -17.08 -7.19 -4.51
CA THR A 169 -16.34 -5.95 -4.73
C THR A 169 -15.46 -6.04 -5.98
N PRO A 170 -15.27 -4.92 -6.71
CA PRO A 170 -14.35 -4.89 -7.82
C PRO A 170 -12.91 -5.04 -7.35
N MET A 171 -12.11 -5.74 -8.14
CA MET A 171 -10.67 -5.93 -7.97
C MET A 171 -9.97 -5.63 -9.31
N PRO A 172 -9.95 -4.38 -9.78
CA PRO A 172 -9.37 -4.04 -11.07
C PRO A 172 -7.88 -4.39 -11.14
N TYR A 173 -7.42 -4.79 -12.32
CA TYR A 173 -6.02 -5.14 -12.58
C TYR A 173 -5.47 -6.26 -11.69
N SER A 174 -6.31 -7.25 -11.38
CA SER A 174 -5.94 -8.38 -10.52
C SER A 174 -4.86 -9.25 -11.14
N GLN A 175 -3.79 -9.48 -10.38
CA GLN A 175 -2.68 -10.35 -10.71
C GLN A 175 -2.45 -11.30 -9.52
N PHE A 176 -2.98 -12.51 -9.63
CA PHE A 176 -3.00 -13.50 -8.56
C PHE A 176 -1.64 -14.20 -8.44
N PHE A 177 -1.12 -14.29 -7.21
CA PHE A 177 0.18 -14.89 -6.95
C PHE A 177 0.18 -16.02 -5.90
N SER A 178 -0.84 -16.08 -5.03
CA SER A 178 -0.91 -17.12 -3.99
C SER A 178 -2.35 -17.37 -3.54
N GLY A 179 -2.96 -18.50 -3.98
CA GLY A 179 -4.23 -19.01 -3.44
C GLY A 179 -5.32 -17.95 -3.20
N GLY A 180 -5.65 -17.14 -4.19
CA GLY A 180 -6.63 -16.06 -4.10
C GLY A 180 -6.07 -14.71 -3.61
N GLN A 181 -4.81 -14.64 -3.20
CA GLN A 181 -4.14 -13.35 -2.94
C GLN A 181 -3.57 -12.78 -4.25
N ALA A 182 -3.82 -11.50 -4.47
CA ALA A 182 -3.47 -10.80 -5.70
C ALA A 182 -2.95 -9.39 -5.43
N PHE A 183 -2.17 -8.86 -6.37
CA PHE A 183 -2.08 -7.43 -6.57
C PHE A 183 -3.36 -6.95 -7.25
N HIS A 184 -3.99 -5.90 -6.76
CA HIS A 184 -5.12 -5.28 -7.45
C HIS A 184 -5.32 -3.83 -7.02
N ALA A 185 -6.04 -3.07 -7.86
CA ALA A 185 -6.43 -1.73 -7.53
C ALA A 185 -7.48 -1.68 -6.42
N VAL A 186 -7.41 -0.63 -5.63
CA VAL A 186 -8.52 -0.16 -4.80
C VAL A 186 -8.72 1.32 -5.04
N TYR A 187 -9.94 1.78 -4.79
CA TYR A 187 -10.26 3.20 -4.86
C TYR A 187 -9.94 3.89 -3.53
N GLY A 188 -9.58 5.17 -3.60
CA GLY A 188 -9.24 5.97 -2.44
C GLY A 188 -7.87 5.67 -1.86
N GLN A 189 -7.68 6.08 -0.63
CA GLN A 189 -6.39 6.12 0.03
C GLN A 189 -5.87 4.72 0.40
N ILE A 190 -4.58 4.45 0.08
CA ILE A 190 -3.91 3.17 0.37
C ILE A 190 -3.52 3.03 1.84
N ALA A 191 -2.98 4.10 2.43
CA ALA A 191 -2.55 4.08 3.81
C ALA A 191 -3.75 4.19 4.76
N THR A 192 -4.22 3.06 5.25
CA THR A 192 -5.39 2.97 6.15
C THR A 192 -4.99 2.28 7.47
N PRO A 193 -5.72 2.53 8.58
CA PRO A 193 -5.49 1.85 9.84
C PRO A 193 -5.61 0.33 9.74
N THR A 194 -6.53 -0.14 8.90
CA THR A 194 -6.80 -1.57 8.70
C THR A 194 -6.16 -2.09 7.40
N GLY A 195 -5.71 -3.35 7.42
CA GLY A 195 -5.20 -4.04 6.23
C GLY A 195 -6.28 -4.66 5.37
N SER A 196 -5.85 -5.29 4.29
CA SER A 196 -6.67 -6.10 3.38
C SER A 196 -7.02 -7.47 3.99
N ARG A 197 -7.69 -8.32 3.21
CA ARG A 197 -7.91 -9.74 3.52
C ARG A 197 -6.85 -10.66 2.88
N GLY A 198 -5.62 -10.15 2.75
CA GLY A 198 -4.47 -10.91 2.24
C GLY A 198 -3.92 -10.41 0.91
N CYS A 199 -4.73 -9.73 0.10
CA CYS A 199 -4.26 -9.11 -1.13
C CYS A 199 -3.29 -7.96 -0.86
N VAL A 200 -2.43 -7.70 -1.84
CA VAL A 200 -1.59 -6.51 -1.89
C VAL A 200 -2.34 -5.45 -2.70
N ASN A 201 -2.99 -4.54 -2.00
CA ASN A 201 -3.73 -3.46 -2.64
C ASN A 201 -2.79 -2.33 -3.08
N LEU A 202 -3.10 -1.74 -4.24
CA LEU A 202 -2.45 -0.55 -4.79
C LEU A 202 -3.49 0.51 -5.09
N GLY A 203 -3.07 1.78 -5.11
CA GLY A 203 -3.87 2.85 -5.72
C GLY A 203 -4.12 2.54 -7.19
N TYR A 204 -5.25 2.99 -7.73
CA TYR A 204 -5.72 2.61 -9.07
C TYR A 204 -4.67 2.85 -10.17
N GLY A 205 -4.08 4.04 -10.24
CA GLY A 205 -3.05 4.36 -11.22
C GLY A 205 -1.80 3.50 -11.11
N ASN A 206 -1.39 3.13 -9.89
CA ASN A 206 -0.25 2.25 -9.66
C ASN A 206 -0.56 0.81 -10.07
N ALA A 207 -1.75 0.29 -9.78
CA ALA A 207 -2.16 -1.04 -10.20
C ALA A 207 -2.23 -1.15 -11.73
N ARG A 208 -2.75 -0.12 -12.41
CA ARG A 208 -2.75 -0.02 -13.87
C ARG A 208 -1.34 -0.06 -14.46
N LYS A 209 -0.41 0.74 -13.91
CA LYS A 209 0.99 0.72 -14.33
C LYS A 209 1.67 -0.64 -14.07
N LEU A 210 1.40 -1.25 -12.92
CA LEU A 210 1.93 -2.57 -12.57
C LEU A 210 1.40 -3.66 -13.52
N TRP A 211 0.16 -3.54 -13.98
CA TRP A 211 -0.44 -4.42 -14.98
C TRP A 211 0.38 -4.47 -16.28
N ASP A 212 0.93 -3.33 -16.70
CA ASP A 212 1.74 -3.23 -17.90
C ASP A 212 3.18 -3.76 -17.71
N VAL A 213 3.66 -3.84 -16.48
CA VAL A 213 5.01 -4.28 -16.13
C VAL A 213 5.10 -5.78 -15.88
N LEU A 214 4.20 -6.33 -15.05
CA LEU A 214 4.19 -7.75 -14.71
C LEU A 214 3.41 -8.57 -15.74
N ARG A 215 3.85 -9.82 -15.91
CA ARG A 215 3.22 -10.81 -16.79
C ARG A 215 2.95 -12.11 -16.01
N LYS A 216 2.06 -12.95 -16.54
CA LYS A 216 1.91 -14.32 -16.04
C LYS A 216 3.25 -15.03 -16.10
N GLY A 217 3.64 -15.67 -15.00
CA GLY A 217 4.93 -16.34 -14.82
C GLY A 217 5.99 -15.50 -14.10
N ASP A 218 5.84 -14.16 -14.05
CA ASP A 218 6.77 -13.31 -13.31
C ASP A 218 6.78 -13.66 -11.81
N ARG A 219 7.97 -13.51 -11.22
CA ARG A 219 8.21 -13.91 -9.84
C ARG A 219 7.84 -12.80 -8.87
N VAL A 220 7.36 -13.21 -7.70
CA VAL A 220 7.01 -12.34 -6.59
C VAL A 220 7.77 -12.80 -5.36
N TYR A 221 8.43 -11.89 -4.66
CA TYR A 221 9.12 -12.17 -3.40
C TYR A 221 8.60 -11.23 -2.31
N ILE A 222 8.04 -11.82 -1.26
CA ILE A 222 7.35 -11.11 -0.18
C ILE A 222 8.03 -11.43 1.15
N TRP A 223 8.32 -10.41 1.95
CA TRP A 223 8.93 -10.57 3.27
C TRP A 223 8.36 -9.61 4.30
N GLY A 224 8.70 -9.87 5.55
CA GLY A 224 8.31 -9.03 6.68
C GLY A 224 6.90 -9.31 7.16
N LYS A 225 6.36 -8.36 7.91
CA LYS A 225 5.04 -8.40 8.51
C LYS A 225 4.42 -7.01 8.53
N ARG A 226 3.13 -6.90 8.21
CA ARG A 226 2.42 -5.62 8.33
C ARG A 226 2.51 -5.09 9.77
N PRO A 227 2.86 -3.81 9.99
CA PRO A 227 2.81 -3.21 11.33
C PRO A 227 1.41 -3.29 11.95
N GLY A 228 1.33 -3.74 13.20
CA GLY A 228 0.06 -3.90 13.92
C GLY A 228 -0.75 -5.15 13.54
N SER A 229 -0.14 -6.07 12.76
CA SER A 229 -0.76 -7.37 12.43
C SER A 229 -0.07 -8.55 13.14
#